data_8ccba99e8e4ef1d97e810dc51d7e8cdc
#
_entry.id   8ccba99e8e4ef1d97e810dc51d7e8cdc
#
_cell.length_a   1.000
_cell.length_b   1.000
_cell.length_c   1.000
_cell.angle_alpha   90.00
_cell.angle_beta   90.00
_cell.angle_gamma   90.00
#
_symmetry.space_group_name_H-M   'P 1'
#
loop_
_entity.id
_entity.type
_entity.pdbx_description
1 polymer ?
#
loop_
_entity_poly.entity_id
_entity_poly.type
_entity_poly.pdbx_seq_one_letter_code
_entity_poly.pdbx_strand_id
1 'polypeptide(L)'
;AQCLVGSEMCIRDRMKRLICGGSEHRKFMRQIMVSVDISAPLYIWKEFDTYKIGTTANSTSTMHRIMSKPITLSCFEFDDFNNYLELSTTNITHGGESSFTINDAWTDILSVCNMLRDKYLETKDKRYWKELIRILPESWIQRRTVTMNYENLYSIVRQRKGHKLVEWERFINWVKILPYANDLVFLDYT
;
A
#
# COMPACT_ATOMS: atom_id res chain seq x y z
N ALA A 1 -3.59 -38.21 -25.97
CA ALA A 1 -3.82 -36.76 -26.17
C ALA A 1 -5.28 -36.35 -25.87
N GLN A 2 -6.26 -37.23 -26.04
CA GLN A 2 -7.67 -36.90 -25.77
C GLN A 2 -7.97 -36.66 -24.28
N CYS A 3 -7.15 -37.14 -23.35
CA CYS A 3 -7.32 -36.90 -21.91
C CYS A 3 -6.90 -35.49 -21.44
N LEU A 4 -6.28 -34.68 -22.31
CA LEU A 4 -5.77 -33.34 -21.96
C LEU A 4 -6.66 -32.20 -22.46
N VAL A 5 -7.65 -32.48 -23.30
CA VAL A 5 -8.61 -31.49 -23.79
C VAL A 5 -9.94 -31.71 -23.09
N GLY A 6 -10.02 -31.29 -21.84
CA GLY A 6 -11.31 -31.16 -21.14
C GLY A 6 -12.09 -29.97 -21.69
N SER A 7 -13.43 -30.02 -21.65
CA SER A 7 -14.24 -28.83 -21.86
C SER A 7 -13.85 -27.76 -20.83
N GLU A 8 -14.02 -26.48 -21.14
CA GLU A 8 -13.71 -25.36 -20.23
C GLU A 8 -14.35 -25.55 -18.85
N MET A 9 -15.56 -26.13 -18.80
CA MET A 9 -16.26 -26.45 -17.57
C MET A 9 -15.51 -27.51 -16.73
N CYS A 10 -14.98 -28.57 -17.37
CA CYS A 10 -14.19 -29.60 -16.66
C CYS A 10 -12.88 -29.05 -16.10
N ILE A 11 -12.25 -28.10 -16.80
CA ILE A 11 -11.04 -27.42 -16.33
C ILE A 11 -11.35 -26.58 -15.11
N ARG A 12 -12.41 -25.77 -15.14
CA ARG A 12 -12.84 -24.95 -14.01
C ARG A 12 -13.17 -25.79 -12.77
N ASP A 13 -13.91 -26.87 -12.94
CA ASP A 13 -14.25 -27.78 -11.83
C ASP A 13 -13.00 -28.42 -11.23
N ARG A 14 -12.05 -28.82 -12.06
CA ARG A 14 -10.78 -29.36 -11.60
C ARG A 14 -10.00 -28.31 -10.80
N MET A 15 -9.91 -27.07 -11.30
CA MET A 15 -9.24 -25.97 -10.59
C MET A 15 -9.86 -25.72 -9.22
N LYS A 16 -11.19 -25.65 -9.14
CA LYS A 16 -11.91 -25.49 -7.86
C LYS A 16 -11.59 -26.61 -6.87
N ARG A 17 -11.64 -27.88 -7.31
CA ARG A 17 -11.25 -29.02 -6.46
C ARG A 17 -9.81 -28.93 -5.97
N LEU A 18 -8.87 -28.52 -6.84
CA LEU A 18 -7.48 -28.36 -6.46
C LEU A 18 -7.28 -27.22 -5.45
N ILE A 19 -8.02 -26.12 -5.57
CA ILE A 19 -7.97 -25.01 -4.61
C ILE A 19 -8.48 -25.47 -3.24
N CYS A 20 -9.62 -26.17 -3.22
CA CYS A 20 -10.22 -26.72 -1.99
C CYS A 20 -9.35 -27.82 -1.34
N GLY A 21 -8.57 -28.53 -2.15
CA GLY A 21 -7.66 -29.59 -1.68
C GLY A 21 -6.45 -29.12 -0.84
N GLY A 22 -6.25 -27.80 -0.73
CA GLY A 22 -5.19 -27.22 0.10
C GLY A 22 -3.99 -26.72 -0.68
N SER A 23 -2.99 -26.18 0.03
CA SER A 23 -1.80 -25.52 -0.56
C SER A 23 -0.98 -26.43 -1.48
N GLU A 24 -0.95 -27.73 -1.18
CA GLU A 24 -0.22 -28.71 -1.97
C GLU A 24 -0.84 -28.94 -3.36
N HIS A 25 -2.14 -28.72 -3.50
CA HIS A 25 -2.88 -28.97 -4.74
C HIS A 25 -3.04 -27.72 -5.61
N ARG A 26 -3.01 -26.52 -5.05
CA ARG A 26 -3.17 -25.25 -5.79
C ARG A 26 -1.89 -24.66 -6.35
N LYS A 27 -0.84 -25.46 -6.52
CA LYS A 27 0.47 -25.02 -7.08
C LYS A 27 0.36 -24.35 -8.45
N PHE A 28 -0.64 -24.72 -9.27
CA PHE A 28 -0.87 -24.10 -10.57
C PHE A 28 -1.10 -22.59 -10.48
N MET A 29 -1.68 -22.09 -9.35
CA MET A 29 -1.89 -20.65 -9.13
C MET A 29 -0.58 -19.86 -9.02
N ARG A 30 0.53 -20.53 -8.71
CA ARG A 30 1.88 -19.92 -8.66
C ARG A 30 2.41 -19.59 -10.06
N GLN A 31 1.84 -20.17 -11.10
CA GLN A 31 2.21 -19.94 -12.52
C GLN A 31 1.41 -18.78 -13.14
N ILE A 32 0.35 -18.31 -12.47
CA ILE A 32 -0.46 -17.19 -12.96
C ILE A 32 0.10 -15.91 -12.34
N MET A 33 0.89 -15.18 -13.12
CA MET A 33 1.61 -14.00 -12.67
C MET A 33 0.81 -12.73 -12.94
N VAL A 34 0.94 -11.76 -12.03
CA VAL A 34 0.39 -10.42 -12.16
C VAL A 34 1.48 -9.41 -11.84
N SER A 35 1.64 -8.43 -12.71
CA SER A 35 2.47 -7.24 -12.47
C SER A 35 1.59 -6.01 -12.40
N VAL A 36 1.77 -5.19 -11.36
CA VAL A 36 0.94 -4.00 -11.13
C VAL A 36 1.75 -2.88 -10.48
N ASP A 37 1.45 -1.65 -10.87
CA ASP A 37 1.95 -0.46 -10.20
C ASP A 37 0.98 -0.07 -9.08
N ILE A 38 1.47 -0.07 -7.85
CA ILE A 38 0.70 0.30 -6.66
C ILE A 38 1.30 1.56 -6.05
N SER A 39 0.47 2.58 -5.83
CA SER A 39 0.82 3.74 -5.03
C SER A 39 0.12 3.62 -3.68
N ALA A 40 0.90 3.52 -2.61
CA ALA A 40 0.38 3.33 -1.26
C ALA A 40 1.28 4.02 -0.23
N PRO A 41 0.75 4.36 0.95
CA PRO A 41 1.53 4.92 2.04
C PRO A 41 2.54 3.92 2.62
N LEU A 42 3.59 4.43 3.28
CA LEU A 42 4.66 3.60 3.82
C LEU A 42 4.15 2.58 4.86
N TYR A 43 3.12 2.93 5.64
CA TYR A 43 2.54 1.99 6.62
C TYR A 43 1.90 0.77 5.94
N ILE A 44 1.28 0.92 4.75
CA ILE A 44 0.77 -0.22 3.96
C ILE A 44 1.93 -1.06 3.40
N TRP A 45 3.01 -0.41 2.94
CA TRP A 45 4.17 -1.14 2.44
C TRP A 45 4.85 -1.99 3.50
N LYS A 46 4.88 -1.54 4.76
CA LYS A 46 5.38 -2.36 5.88
C LYS A 46 4.57 -3.64 6.06
N GLU A 47 3.25 -3.56 5.95
CA GLU A 47 2.38 -4.73 6.00
C GLU A 47 2.52 -5.59 4.74
N PHE A 48 2.59 -4.96 3.55
CA PHE A 48 2.73 -5.65 2.27
C PHE A 48 4.05 -6.43 2.19
N ASP A 49 5.13 -5.90 2.75
CA ASP A 49 6.45 -6.53 2.78
C ASP A 49 6.49 -7.82 3.62
N THR A 50 5.42 -8.16 4.33
CA THR A 50 5.29 -9.48 4.99
C THR A 50 5.00 -10.60 3.99
N TYR A 51 4.49 -10.28 2.78
CA TYR A 51 4.16 -11.23 1.71
C TYR A 51 5.34 -11.46 0.74
N LYS A 52 6.51 -11.80 1.29
CA LYS A 52 7.76 -11.90 0.49
C LYS A 52 7.85 -13.11 -0.43
N ILE A 53 7.18 -14.21 -0.10
CA ILE A 53 7.30 -15.46 -0.85
C ILE A 53 6.53 -15.35 -2.17
N GLY A 54 7.25 -15.41 -3.29
CA GLY A 54 6.65 -15.34 -4.63
C GLY A 54 6.26 -13.92 -5.06
N THR A 55 6.70 -12.88 -4.34
CA THR A 55 6.53 -11.49 -4.74
C THR A 55 7.87 -10.82 -5.01
N THR A 56 7.91 -9.95 -6.00
CA THR A 56 9.06 -9.09 -6.29
C THR A 56 8.56 -7.66 -6.42
N ALA A 57 9.19 -6.73 -5.73
CA ALA A 57 8.82 -5.32 -5.77
C ALA A 57 10.00 -4.45 -6.20
N ASN A 58 9.76 -3.54 -7.14
CA ASN A 58 10.67 -2.47 -7.52
C ASN A 58 10.05 -1.12 -7.09
N SER A 59 10.70 -0.40 -6.19
CA SER A 59 10.18 0.84 -5.63
C SER A 59 10.79 2.08 -6.27
N THR A 60 9.99 3.13 -6.44
CA THR A 60 10.53 4.46 -6.66
C THR A 60 11.18 4.95 -5.37
N SER A 61 12.46 5.33 -5.47
CA SER A 61 13.20 5.80 -4.29
C SER A 61 12.58 7.06 -3.69
N THR A 62 12.07 6.98 -2.47
CA THR A 62 11.63 8.15 -1.69
C THR A 62 12.78 9.17 -1.54
N MET A 63 14.00 8.69 -1.26
CA MET A 63 15.17 9.53 -1.01
C MET A 63 15.55 10.42 -2.20
N HIS A 64 15.33 9.95 -3.43
CA HIS A 64 15.60 10.77 -4.62
C HIS A 64 14.43 11.70 -4.96
N ARG A 65 13.20 11.25 -4.77
CA ARG A 65 11.99 12.01 -5.12
C ARG A 65 11.69 13.15 -4.15
N ILE A 66 11.98 12.97 -2.87
CA ILE A 66 11.67 13.96 -1.82
C ILE A 66 12.34 15.34 -2.08
N MET A 67 13.44 15.37 -2.84
CA MET A 67 14.14 16.59 -3.19
C MET A 67 13.69 17.20 -4.52
N SER A 68 12.96 16.48 -5.36
CA SER A 68 12.67 16.90 -6.74
C SER A 68 11.58 17.97 -6.83
N LYS A 69 10.67 18.02 -5.87
CA LYS A 69 9.53 18.96 -5.84
C LYS A 69 9.26 19.42 -4.42
N PRO A 70 8.59 20.57 -4.23
CA PRO A 70 8.05 20.95 -2.93
C PRO A 70 7.11 19.84 -2.39
N ILE A 71 7.18 19.63 -1.08
CA ILE A 71 6.35 18.65 -0.39
C ILE A 71 4.99 19.30 -0.09
N THR A 72 3.93 18.68 -0.56
CA THR A 72 2.56 19.13 -0.37
C THR A 72 1.71 18.02 0.25
N LEU A 73 0.54 18.34 0.73
CA LEU A 73 -0.39 17.36 1.33
C LEU A 73 -0.68 16.20 0.36
N SER A 74 -0.74 16.47 -0.95
CA SER A 74 -0.93 15.42 -1.98
C SER A 74 0.19 14.38 -2.08
N CYS A 75 1.30 14.58 -1.38
CA CYS A 75 2.37 13.57 -1.26
C CYS A 75 2.05 12.50 -0.20
N PHE A 76 0.99 12.68 0.56
CA PHE A 76 0.60 11.83 1.69
C PHE A 76 -0.79 11.24 1.48
N GLU A 77 -1.07 10.14 2.15
CA GLU A 77 -2.42 9.58 2.27
C GLU A 77 -3.24 10.45 3.24
N PHE A 78 -4.46 10.80 2.82
CA PHE A 78 -5.36 11.69 3.59
C PHE A 78 -6.85 11.49 3.23
N ASP A 79 -7.24 10.33 2.74
CA ASP A 79 -8.60 10.06 2.25
C ASP A 79 -9.71 10.28 3.30
N ASP A 80 -9.41 9.99 4.56
CA ASP A 80 -10.29 10.21 5.72
C ASP A 80 -9.88 11.44 6.54
N PHE A 81 -9.08 12.32 5.93
CA PHE A 81 -8.53 13.51 6.59
C PHE A 81 -9.64 14.45 7.07
N ASN A 82 -9.73 14.60 8.38
CA ASN A 82 -10.58 15.58 9.02
C ASN A 82 -9.75 16.75 9.54
N ASN A 83 -9.66 17.81 8.74
CA ASN A 83 -8.86 18.98 9.05
C ASN A 83 -9.36 19.79 10.28
N TYR A 84 -10.60 19.55 10.72
CA TYR A 84 -11.18 20.21 11.91
C TYR A 84 -11.09 19.34 13.17
N LEU A 85 -10.47 18.16 13.10
CA LEU A 85 -10.29 17.33 14.29
C LEU A 85 -9.41 18.08 15.31
N GLU A 86 -9.99 18.41 16.46
CA GLU A 86 -9.28 19.11 17.54
C GLU A 86 -8.36 18.14 18.29
N LEU A 87 -7.12 18.57 18.51
CA LEU A 87 -6.11 17.83 19.27
C LEU A 87 -5.91 18.42 20.65
N SER A 88 -6.12 19.74 20.82
CA SER A 88 -6.02 20.44 22.09
C SER A 88 -6.83 21.72 22.06
N THR A 89 -7.38 22.11 23.23
CA THR A 89 -8.04 23.40 23.43
C THR A 89 -7.08 24.46 24.02
N THR A 90 -5.84 24.09 24.37
CA THR A 90 -4.82 24.99 24.88
C THR A 90 -3.62 25.05 23.97
N ASN A 91 -3.19 26.27 23.62
CA ASN A 91 -1.99 26.46 22.81
C ASN A 91 -0.75 26.23 23.69
N ILE A 92 0.02 25.20 23.37
CA ILE A 92 1.21 24.79 24.13
C ILE A 92 2.32 25.87 24.07
N THR A 93 2.30 26.76 23.07
CA THR A 93 3.40 27.67 22.79
C THR A 93 3.22 29.11 23.32
N HIS A 94 1.98 29.60 23.57
CA HIS A 94 1.78 31.02 23.84
C HIS A 94 0.75 31.34 24.95
N GLY A 95 0.28 30.36 25.74
CA GLY A 95 -0.56 30.63 26.92
C GLY A 95 -1.96 31.24 26.64
N GLY A 96 -2.44 31.13 25.41
CA GLY A 96 -3.77 31.54 24.96
C GLY A 96 -4.68 30.35 24.67
N GLU A 97 -5.99 30.52 24.88
CA GLU A 97 -7.01 29.56 24.45
C GLU A 97 -7.12 29.60 22.93
N SER A 98 -6.41 28.74 22.23
CA SER A 98 -6.64 28.46 20.82
C SER A 98 -6.66 26.95 20.60
N SER A 99 -7.65 26.46 19.86
CA SER A 99 -7.69 25.05 19.49
C SER A 99 -6.55 24.74 18.52
N PHE A 100 -5.90 23.59 18.72
CA PHE A 100 -4.91 23.04 17.80
C PHE A 100 -5.54 21.88 17.06
N THR A 101 -5.63 22.01 15.75
CA THR A 101 -6.33 21.06 14.88
C THR A 101 -5.35 20.16 14.11
N ILE A 102 -5.86 19.11 13.49
CA ILE A 102 -5.08 18.29 12.54
C ILE A 102 -4.53 19.12 11.39
N ASN A 103 -5.28 20.12 10.92
CA ASN A 103 -4.80 21.01 9.85
C ASN A 103 -3.57 21.83 10.29
N ASP A 104 -3.54 22.30 11.53
CA ASP A 104 -2.38 23.02 12.07
C ASP A 104 -1.16 22.11 12.14
N ALA A 105 -1.35 20.88 12.63
CA ALA A 105 -0.29 19.87 12.68
C ALA A 105 0.29 19.58 11.27
N TRP A 106 -0.56 19.41 10.26
CA TRP A 106 -0.09 19.19 8.90
C TRP A 106 0.60 20.41 8.30
N THR A 107 0.11 21.62 8.61
CA THR A 107 0.76 22.86 8.19
C THR A 107 2.18 22.95 8.73
N ASP A 108 2.37 22.65 10.00
CA ASP A 108 3.70 22.63 10.64
C ASP A 108 4.60 21.54 10.03
N ILE A 109 4.10 20.33 9.87
CA ILE A 109 4.84 19.21 9.24
C ILE A 109 5.32 19.59 7.83
N LEU A 110 4.43 20.12 6.99
CA LEU A 110 4.77 20.52 5.63
C LEU A 110 5.80 21.65 5.60
N SER A 111 5.64 22.63 6.49
CA SER A 111 6.57 23.73 6.65
C SER A 111 7.96 23.24 7.02
N VAL A 112 8.09 22.42 8.06
CA VAL A 112 9.38 21.86 8.51
C VAL A 112 10.00 20.98 7.42
N CYS A 113 9.23 20.14 6.75
CA CYS A 113 9.72 19.31 5.66
C CYS A 113 10.30 20.16 4.50
N ASN A 114 9.59 21.21 4.10
CA ASN A 114 10.08 22.09 3.03
C ASN A 114 11.28 22.93 3.46
N MET A 115 11.33 23.43 4.70
CA MET A 115 12.51 24.13 5.21
C MET A 115 13.75 23.25 5.20
N LEU A 116 13.66 22.01 5.62
CA LEU A 116 14.76 21.04 5.59
C LEU A 116 15.20 20.73 4.15
N ARG A 117 14.23 20.56 3.25
CA ARG A 117 14.46 20.36 1.82
C ARG A 117 15.23 21.54 1.21
N ASP A 118 14.77 22.74 1.44
CA ASP A 118 15.33 23.96 0.86
C ASP A 118 16.74 24.23 1.43
N LYS A 119 16.96 24.02 2.74
CA LYS A 119 18.29 24.08 3.34
C LYS A 119 19.25 23.04 2.73
N TYR A 120 18.78 21.83 2.47
CA TYR A 120 19.61 20.86 1.76
C TYR A 120 19.92 21.28 0.33
N LEU A 121 18.96 21.83 -0.40
CA LEU A 121 19.16 22.28 -1.78
C LEU A 121 20.13 23.46 -1.86
N GLU A 122 20.10 24.36 -0.89
CA GLU A 122 21.00 25.51 -0.75
C GLU A 122 22.42 25.09 -0.38
N THR A 123 22.57 24.30 0.69
CA THR A 123 23.86 24.04 1.32
C THR A 123 24.55 22.76 0.89
N LYS A 124 23.77 21.80 0.34
CA LYS A 124 24.16 20.39 0.07
C LYS A 124 24.59 19.62 1.33
N ASP A 125 24.31 20.14 2.51
CA ASP A 125 24.60 19.47 3.78
C ASP A 125 23.63 18.31 4.01
N LYS A 126 24.18 17.10 3.98
CA LYS A 126 23.42 15.84 4.15
C LYS A 126 22.70 15.71 5.48
N ARG A 127 23.03 16.53 6.48
CA ARG A 127 22.31 16.55 7.77
C ARG A 127 20.86 16.96 7.59
N TYR A 128 20.58 18.00 6.81
CA TYR A 128 19.21 18.42 6.50
C TYR A 128 18.41 17.35 5.75
N TRP A 129 19.04 16.72 4.76
CA TRP A 129 18.42 15.59 4.06
C TRP A 129 18.10 14.42 4.99
N LYS A 130 19.01 14.09 5.90
CA LYS A 130 18.81 12.99 6.85
C LYS A 130 17.70 13.29 7.85
N GLU A 131 17.61 14.52 8.37
CA GLU A 131 16.52 14.93 9.26
C GLU A 131 15.17 14.91 8.54
N LEU A 132 15.09 15.35 7.29
CA LEU A 132 13.86 15.27 6.52
C LEU A 132 13.35 13.82 6.42
N ILE A 133 14.23 12.85 6.14
CA ILE A 133 13.84 11.43 6.09
C ILE A 133 13.35 10.93 7.45
N ARG A 134 13.96 11.38 8.56
CA ARG A 134 13.58 10.95 9.90
C ARG A 134 12.19 11.41 10.33
N ILE A 135 11.82 12.63 9.93
CA ILE A 135 10.53 13.21 10.32
C ILE A 135 9.40 12.95 9.32
N LEU A 136 9.72 12.33 8.17
CA LEU A 136 8.72 12.07 7.13
C LEU A 136 7.59 11.17 7.65
N PRO A 137 6.32 11.62 7.63
CA PRO A 137 5.20 10.80 8.07
C PRO A 137 5.07 9.49 7.30
N GLU A 138 4.63 8.44 7.98
CA GLU A 138 4.37 7.11 7.40
C GLU A 138 3.27 7.11 6.33
N SER A 139 2.45 8.14 6.29
CA SER A 139 1.45 8.38 5.25
C SER A 139 2.05 8.82 3.89
N TRP A 140 3.38 9.02 3.80
CA TRP A 140 4.05 9.31 2.54
C TRP A 140 3.76 8.24 1.49
N ILE A 141 3.24 8.68 0.33
CA ILE A 141 2.88 7.78 -0.77
C ILE A 141 4.13 7.38 -1.56
N GLN A 142 4.40 6.09 -1.59
CA GLN A 142 5.44 5.50 -2.42
C GLN A 142 4.80 4.62 -3.50
N ARG A 143 5.28 4.76 -4.75
CA ARG A 143 4.89 3.86 -5.85
C ARG A 143 5.86 2.70 -5.96
N ARG A 144 5.32 1.48 -6.08
CA ARG A 144 6.09 0.27 -6.36
C ARG A 144 5.43 -0.49 -7.52
N THR A 145 6.26 -1.03 -8.42
CA THR A 145 5.85 -2.09 -9.33
C THR A 145 6.00 -3.42 -8.62
N VAL A 146 4.92 -4.15 -8.45
CA VAL A 146 4.91 -5.42 -7.74
C VAL A 146 4.52 -6.53 -8.69
N THR A 147 5.33 -7.58 -8.77
CA THR A 147 5.01 -8.83 -9.45
C THR A 147 4.71 -9.89 -8.40
N MET A 148 3.57 -10.53 -8.51
CA MET A 148 3.08 -11.58 -7.62
C MET A 148 2.28 -12.62 -8.41
N ASN A 149 1.90 -13.71 -7.77
CA ASN A 149 1.07 -14.75 -8.40
C ASN A 149 -0.31 -14.87 -7.73
N TYR A 150 -1.20 -15.63 -8.34
CA TYR A 150 -2.57 -15.80 -7.85
C TYR A 150 -2.64 -16.49 -6.48
N GLU A 151 -1.65 -17.33 -6.11
CA GLU A 151 -1.61 -17.88 -4.75
C GLU A 151 -1.28 -16.82 -3.71
N ASN A 152 -0.43 -15.86 -4.05
CA ASN A 152 -0.19 -14.68 -3.19
C ASN A 152 -1.47 -13.87 -3.01
N LEU A 153 -2.19 -13.58 -4.11
CA LEU A 153 -3.46 -12.85 -4.06
C LEU A 153 -4.49 -13.60 -3.22
N TYR A 154 -4.59 -14.92 -3.39
CA TYR A 154 -5.46 -15.79 -2.60
C TYR A 154 -5.18 -15.65 -1.09
N SER A 155 -3.92 -15.66 -0.72
CA SER A 155 -3.49 -15.55 0.68
C SER A 155 -3.73 -14.16 1.24
N ILE A 156 -3.39 -13.10 0.49
CA ILE A 156 -3.56 -11.70 0.89
C ILE A 156 -5.05 -11.40 1.11
N VAL A 157 -5.91 -11.74 0.14
CA VAL A 157 -7.35 -11.48 0.24
C VAL A 157 -7.96 -12.09 1.49
N ARG A 158 -7.59 -13.32 1.84
CA ARG A 158 -8.13 -13.99 3.04
C ARG A 158 -7.64 -13.37 4.33
N GLN A 159 -6.38 -12.96 4.39
CA GLN A 159 -5.79 -12.38 5.58
C GLN A 159 -6.21 -10.92 5.79
N ARG A 160 -6.56 -10.21 4.72
CA ARG A 160 -6.90 -8.78 4.75
C ARG A 160 -8.39 -8.49 4.59
N LYS A 161 -9.23 -9.50 4.41
CA LYS A 161 -10.70 -9.34 4.40
C LYS A 161 -11.17 -8.75 5.73
N GLY A 162 -11.87 -7.62 5.66
CA GLY A 162 -12.34 -6.90 6.86
C GLY A 162 -11.26 -6.18 7.65
N HIS A 163 -10.12 -5.89 7.03
CA HIS A 163 -9.06 -5.11 7.67
C HIS A 163 -9.52 -3.67 7.93
N LYS A 164 -9.00 -3.04 9.01
CA LYS A 164 -9.39 -1.68 9.42
C LYS A 164 -8.94 -0.59 8.44
N LEU A 165 -7.83 -0.81 7.73
CA LEU A 165 -7.29 0.15 6.76
C LEU A 165 -7.98 -0.04 5.41
N VAL A 166 -8.58 1.04 4.92
CA VAL A 166 -9.38 1.06 3.67
C VAL A 166 -8.55 0.72 2.43
N GLU A 167 -7.26 0.96 2.46
CA GLU A 167 -6.34 0.62 1.37
C GLU A 167 -6.33 -0.88 1.05
N TRP A 168 -6.51 -1.74 2.07
CA TRP A 168 -6.65 -3.18 1.85
C TRP A 168 -7.98 -3.52 1.17
N GLU A 169 -9.05 -2.81 1.48
CA GLU A 169 -10.32 -2.99 0.78
C GLU A 169 -10.20 -2.58 -0.71
N ARG A 170 -9.51 -1.46 -0.99
CA ARG A 170 -9.22 -1.02 -2.37
C ARG A 170 -8.39 -2.05 -3.12
N PHE A 171 -7.35 -2.60 -2.47
CA PHE A 171 -6.55 -3.68 -3.06
C PHE A 171 -7.40 -4.92 -3.36
N ILE A 172 -8.25 -5.37 -2.42
CA ILE A 172 -9.14 -6.51 -2.61
C ILE A 172 -10.14 -6.25 -3.75
N ASN A 173 -10.69 -5.05 -3.85
CA ASN A 173 -11.60 -4.68 -4.93
C ASN A 173 -10.88 -4.67 -6.29
N TRP A 174 -9.63 -4.24 -6.34
CA TRP A 174 -8.81 -4.39 -7.55
C TRP A 174 -8.57 -5.87 -7.90
N VAL A 175 -8.30 -6.73 -6.92
CA VAL A 175 -8.13 -8.18 -7.20
C VAL A 175 -9.39 -8.80 -7.82
N LYS A 176 -10.60 -8.35 -7.43
CA LYS A 176 -11.88 -8.87 -7.98
C LYS A 176 -12.03 -8.68 -9.47
N ILE A 177 -11.42 -7.64 -10.04
CA ILE A 177 -11.52 -7.36 -11.50
C ILE A 177 -10.48 -8.12 -12.34
N LEU A 178 -9.57 -8.86 -11.72
CA LEU A 178 -8.60 -9.67 -12.45
C LEU A 178 -9.27 -10.87 -13.12
N PRO A 179 -8.73 -11.36 -14.26
CA PRO A 179 -9.27 -12.52 -14.95
C PRO A 179 -9.40 -13.73 -14.03
N TYR A 180 -10.56 -14.38 -14.03
CA TYR A 180 -10.85 -15.57 -13.22
C TYR A 180 -10.67 -15.42 -11.70
N ALA A 181 -10.54 -14.20 -11.18
CA ALA A 181 -10.33 -13.98 -9.75
C ALA A 181 -11.47 -14.57 -8.90
N ASN A 182 -12.72 -14.45 -9.35
CA ASN A 182 -13.88 -15.02 -8.65
C ASN A 182 -13.78 -16.53 -8.52
N ASP A 183 -13.28 -17.24 -9.52
CA ASP A 183 -13.14 -18.69 -9.54
C ASP A 183 -11.90 -19.18 -8.79
N LEU A 184 -10.84 -18.36 -8.70
CA LEU A 184 -9.54 -18.79 -8.19
C LEU A 184 -9.18 -18.16 -6.84
N VAL A 185 -9.48 -16.87 -6.66
CA VAL A 185 -9.08 -16.12 -5.47
C VAL A 185 -10.21 -16.00 -4.46
N PHE A 186 -11.45 -15.77 -4.94
CA PHE A 186 -12.63 -15.56 -4.08
C PHE A 186 -13.49 -16.79 -3.90
N LEU A 187 -13.02 -17.97 -4.31
CA LEU A 187 -13.73 -19.21 -4.09
C LEU A 187 -13.93 -19.42 -2.58
N ASP A 188 -15.17 -19.33 -2.14
CA ASP A 188 -15.54 -19.61 -0.75
C ASP A 188 -15.52 -21.13 -0.53
N TYR A 189 -14.93 -21.56 0.58
CA TYR A 189 -15.04 -22.91 1.06
C TYR A 189 -16.45 -23.05 1.68
N THR A 190 -17.36 -23.67 0.97
CA THR A 190 -18.61 -24.21 1.55
C THR A 190 -18.36 -25.56 2.17
#